data_c5fe8bea3fa64b9c0f78087b79c9d7a1
#
_entry.id   c5fe8bea3fa64b9c0f78087b79c9d7a1
#
_cell.length_a   1.000
_cell.length_b   1.000
_cell.length_c   1.000
_cell.angle_alpha   90.00
_cell.angle_beta   90.00
_cell.angle_gamma   90.00
#
_symmetry.space_group_name_H-M   'P 1'
#
loop_
_entity.id
_entity.type
_entity.pdbx_description
1 polymer ?
#
loop_
_entity_poly.entity_id
_entity_poly.type
_entity_poly.pdbx_seq_one_letter_code
_entity_poly.pdbx_strand_id
1 'polypeptide(L)'
;DISNEEVINGVHFSDDVFSYGFHDEAPHFQVKNGETYGFPYRAMLVKNMENLFAVGMMVTSDHHAHMSTRNTVSCMAQGQAAGTAAALCVTLKTDNVRDLPYKELYTALKTDNVWFDQDRQ
;
A
#
# COMPACT_ATOMS: atom_id res chain seq x y z
N ASP A 1 -3.00 6.13 8.88
CA ASP A 1 -2.57 4.91 9.56
C ASP A 1 -3.48 3.74 9.16
N ILE A 2 -2.89 2.55 9.06
CA ILE A 2 -3.63 1.32 8.80
C ILE A 2 -3.94 0.67 10.15
N SER A 3 -5.22 0.36 10.40
CA SER A 3 -5.63 -0.28 11.66
C SER A 3 -5.68 -1.80 11.50
N ASN A 4 -5.56 -2.51 12.63
CA ASN A 4 -5.70 -3.97 12.66
C ASN A 4 -7.09 -4.41 12.20
N GLU A 5 -8.13 -3.67 12.54
CA GLU A 5 -9.49 -3.95 12.12
C GLU A 5 -9.63 -3.92 10.59
N GLU A 6 -9.02 -2.94 9.94
CA GLU A 6 -8.99 -2.84 8.48
C GLU A 6 -8.28 -4.04 7.83
N VAL A 7 -7.16 -4.49 8.43
CA VAL A 7 -6.42 -5.66 7.95
C VAL A 7 -7.27 -6.93 8.11
N ILE A 8 -7.81 -7.18 9.28
CA ILE A 8 -8.60 -8.39 9.57
C ILE A 8 -9.84 -8.46 8.68
N ASN A 9 -10.52 -7.35 8.47
CA ASN A 9 -11.75 -7.30 7.66
C ASN A 9 -11.47 -7.23 6.15
N GLY A 10 -10.22 -7.20 5.73
CA GLY A 10 -9.87 -7.18 4.31
C GLY A 10 -10.35 -5.92 3.60
N VAL A 11 -10.21 -4.76 4.25
CA VAL A 11 -10.67 -3.49 3.68
C VAL A 11 -9.80 -3.09 2.50
N HIS A 12 -10.43 -2.66 1.40
CA HIS A 12 -9.78 -2.08 0.24
C HIS A 12 -10.14 -0.60 0.13
N PHE A 13 -9.16 0.20 -0.28
CA PHE A 13 -9.31 1.65 -0.39
C PHE A 13 -9.31 2.06 -1.86
N SER A 14 -9.86 3.23 -2.16
CA SER A 14 -9.89 3.75 -3.54
C SER A 14 -8.50 4.07 -4.10
N ASP A 15 -7.51 4.24 -3.23
CA ASP A 15 -6.12 4.56 -3.59
C ASP A 15 -5.14 3.42 -3.28
N ASP A 16 -5.59 2.17 -3.33
CA ASP A 16 -4.73 1.00 -3.12
C ASP A 16 -3.61 0.93 -4.16
N VAL A 17 -2.40 0.65 -3.70
CA VAL A 17 -1.23 0.45 -4.57
C VAL A 17 -0.84 -1.01 -4.72
N PHE A 18 -1.38 -1.89 -3.90
CA PHE A 18 -1.34 -3.35 -4.05
C PHE A 18 -2.33 -3.99 -3.07
N SER A 19 -2.58 -5.28 -3.26
CA SER A 19 -3.34 -6.10 -2.31
C SER A 19 -2.42 -7.14 -1.68
N TYR A 20 -2.62 -7.41 -0.40
CA TYR A 20 -1.77 -8.33 0.35
C TYR A 20 -2.60 -9.18 1.32
N GLY A 21 -2.30 -10.47 1.35
CA GLY A 21 -2.89 -11.39 2.31
C GLY A 21 -1.85 -11.83 3.33
N PHE A 22 -2.09 -11.55 4.61
CA PHE A 22 -1.23 -12.00 5.69
C PHE A 22 -1.89 -13.16 6.43
N HIS A 23 -1.23 -14.29 6.41
CA HIS A 23 -1.69 -15.52 7.05
C HIS A 23 -0.60 -16.01 7.99
N ASP A 24 -0.79 -15.76 9.27
CA ASP A 24 0.08 -16.25 10.33
C ASP A 24 -0.65 -17.37 11.10
N GLU A 25 0.09 -18.15 11.85
CA GLU A 25 -0.47 -19.17 12.76
C GLU A 25 -1.28 -18.53 13.90
N ALA A 26 -1.01 -17.26 14.20
CA ALA A 26 -1.76 -16.51 15.21
C ALA A 26 -3.07 -15.96 14.62
N PRO A 27 -4.27 -16.46 15.00
CA PRO A 27 -5.54 -16.07 14.40
C PRO A 27 -5.86 -14.58 14.48
N HIS A 28 -5.23 -13.87 15.43
CA HIS A 28 -5.50 -12.44 15.69
C HIS A 28 -4.89 -11.52 14.64
N PHE A 29 -3.98 -12.02 13.80
CA PHE A 29 -3.24 -11.22 12.84
C PHE A 29 -3.54 -11.59 11.38
N GLN A 30 -4.43 -12.57 11.18
CA GLN A 30 -4.78 -13.02 9.84
C GLN A 30 -5.90 -12.19 9.25
N VAL A 31 -5.85 -12.03 7.92
CA VAL A 31 -6.99 -11.52 7.18
C VAL A 31 -8.11 -12.55 7.21
N LYS A 32 -9.32 -12.10 7.50
CA LYS A 32 -10.49 -12.94 7.68
C LYS A 32 -10.82 -13.72 6.40
N ASN A 33 -11.18 -14.99 6.54
CA ASN A 33 -11.63 -15.87 5.43
C ASN A 33 -10.59 -16.07 4.31
N GLY A 34 -9.30 -15.89 4.59
CA GLY A 34 -8.26 -16.05 3.57
C GLY A 34 -8.27 -14.97 2.50
N GLU A 35 -8.91 -13.85 2.75
CA GLU A 35 -8.98 -12.70 1.85
C GLU A 35 -7.73 -11.84 1.93
N THR A 36 -7.75 -10.71 1.26
CA THR A 36 -6.67 -9.73 1.25
C THR A 36 -7.16 -8.38 1.72
N TYR A 37 -6.24 -7.50 2.08
CA TYR A 37 -6.53 -6.09 2.30
C TYR A 37 -5.73 -5.24 1.31
N GLY A 38 -6.19 -3.99 1.12
CA GLY A 38 -5.50 -3.04 0.26
C GLY A 38 -4.53 -2.17 1.03
N PHE A 39 -3.39 -1.85 0.43
CA PHE A 39 -2.45 -0.88 0.99
C PHE A 39 -2.63 0.46 0.27
N PRO A 40 -3.14 1.51 0.96
CA PRO A 40 -3.48 2.76 0.29
C PRO A 40 -2.25 3.64 0.04
N TYR A 41 -2.27 4.38 -1.07
CA TYR A 41 -1.22 5.34 -1.44
C TYR A 41 -0.94 6.33 -0.31
N ARG A 42 -1.99 6.85 0.32
CA ARG A 42 -1.85 7.85 1.38
C ARG A 42 -1.08 7.35 2.61
N ALA A 43 -0.96 6.02 2.80
CA ALA A 43 -0.18 5.47 3.91
C ALA A 43 1.32 5.67 3.73
N MET A 44 1.79 5.94 2.51
CA MET A 44 3.20 6.22 2.20
C MET A 44 3.56 7.70 2.31
N LEU A 45 2.56 8.58 2.46
CA LEU A 45 2.78 10.03 2.49
C LEU A 45 3.20 10.49 3.88
N VAL A 46 4.20 11.36 3.93
CA VAL A 46 4.71 11.91 5.18
C VAL A 46 3.98 13.23 5.50
N LYS A 47 3.50 13.35 6.71
CA LYS A 47 2.79 14.57 7.16
C LYS A 47 3.70 15.78 7.05
N ASN A 48 3.18 16.86 6.47
CA ASN A 48 3.88 18.14 6.28
C ASN A 48 5.10 18.08 5.35
N MET A 49 5.24 17.01 4.57
CA MET A 49 6.28 16.90 3.53
C MET A 49 5.63 16.76 2.16
N GLU A 50 6.21 17.44 1.17
CA GLU A 50 5.65 17.49 -0.19
C GLU A 50 6.33 16.52 -1.17
N ASN A 51 7.55 16.08 -0.86
CA ASN A 51 8.40 15.33 -1.78
C ASN A 51 9.04 14.11 -1.14
N LEU A 52 8.38 13.49 -0.16
CA LEU A 52 8.92 12.34 0.56
C LEU A 52 7.88 11.24 0.73
N PHE A 53 8.30 10.01 0.46
CA PHE A 53 7.58 8.79 0.82
C PHE A 53 8.26 8.09 1.99
N ALA A 54 7.47 7.46 2.85
CA ALA A 54 7.97 6.57 3.89
C ALA A 54 7.32 5.20 3.71
N VAL A 55 8.13 4.18 3.48
CA VAL A 55 7.67 2.82 3.18
C VAL A 55 8.48 1.79 3.95
N GLY A 56 8.02 0.54 3.90
CA GLY A 56 8.65 -0.57 4.58
C GLY A 56 8.33 -0.54 6.07
N MET A 57 9.31 -0.81 6.91
CA MET A 57 9.11 -0.87 8.35
C MET A 57 8.78 0.49 8.99
N MET A 58 8.95 1.58 8.24
CA MET A 58 8.65 2.94 8.70
C MET A 58 7.20 3.36 8.48
N VAL A 59 6.40 2.57 7.77
CA VAL A 59 5.01 2.91 7.49
C VAL A 59 4.21 2.97 8.79
N THR A 60 3.33 3.95 8.90
CA THR A 60 2.51 4.14 10.10
C THR A 60 1.28 3.25 10.07
N SER A 61 1.17 2.38 11.04
CA SER A 61 0.02 1.50 11.25
C SER A 61 -0.08 1.21 12.74
N ASP A 62 -1.22 0.67 13.19
CA ASP A 62 -1.31 0.27 14.59
C ASP A 62 -0.41 -0.96 14.85
N HIS A 63 -0.19 -1.30 16.13
CA HIS A 63 0.75 -2.34 16.52
C HIS A 63 0.45 -3.69 15.85
N HIS A 64 -0.81 -4.08 15.80
CA HIS A 64 -1.21 -5.37 15.21
C HIS A 64 -1.14 -5.34 13.68
N ALA A 65 -1.60 -4.25 13.05
CA ALA A 65 -1.50 -4.10 11.60
C ALA A 65 -0.04 -4.07 11.14
N HIS A 66 0.86 -3.50 11.94
CA HIS A 66 2.28 -3.41 11.61
C HIS A 66 2.94 -4.79 11.51
N MET A 67 2.42 -5.80 12.20
CA MET A 67 2.90 -7.19 12.04
C MET A 67 2.75 -7.68 10.61
N SER A 68 1.72 -7.24 9.89
CA SER A 68 1.52 -7.52 8.47
C SER A 68 2.26 -6.55 7.56
N THR A 69 2.11 -5.23 7.78
CA THR A 69 2.66 -4.21 6.88
C THR A 69 4.19 -4.22 6.82
N ARG A 70 4.86 -4.64 7.90
CA ARG A 70 6.34 -4.77 7.95
C ARG A 70 6.88 -6.04 7.31
N ASN A 71 6.03 -6.96 6.90
CA ASN A 71 6.46 -8.25 6.33
C ASN A 71 7.27 -8.00 5.04
N THR A 72 8.24 -8.86 4.77
CA THR A 72 9.19 -8.68 3.65
C THR A 72 8.49 -8.49 2.31
N VAL A 73 7.52 -9.33 1.97
CA VAL A 73 6.79 -9.22 0.70
C VAL A 73 6.00 -7.91 0.63
N SER A 74 5.35 -7.54 1.73
CA SER A 74 4.64 -6.25 1.82
C SER A 74 5.60 -5.07 1.64
N CYS A 75 6.77 -5.11 2.30
CA CYS A 75 7.78 -4.06 2.16
C CYS A 75 8.31 -3.95 0.74
N MET A 76 8.49 -5.06 0.03
CA MET A 76 8.89 -5.07 -1.37
C MET A 76 7.84 -4.40 -2.26
N ALA A 77 6.57 -4.74 -2.06
CA ALA A 77 5.46 -4.13 -2.80
C ALA A 77 5.35 -2.62 -2.51
N GLN A 78 5.54 -2.22 -1.26
CA GLN A 78 5.56 -0.80 -0.87
C GLN A 78 6.69 -0.06 -1.57
N GLY A 79 7.89 -0.64 -1.62
CA GLY A 79 9.04 -0.07 -2.31
C GLY A 79 8.79 0.10 -3.81
N GLN A 80 8.21 -0.89 -4.45
CA GLN A 80 7.82 -0.82 -5.86
C GLN A 80 6.82 0.31 -6.09
N ALA A 81 5.79 0.40 -5.26
CA ALA A 81 4.77 1.43 -5.37
C ALA A 81 5.36 2.83 -5.20
N ALA A 82 6.20 3.03 -4.18
CA ALA A 82 6.83 4.31 -3.91
C ALA A 82 7.80 4.72 -5.02
N GLY A 83 8.62 3.79 -5.50
CA GLY A 83 9.55 4.05 -6.61
C GLY A 83 8.83 4.41 -7.90
N THR A 84 7.76 3.69 -8.23
CA THR A 84 6.93 3.99 -9.41
C THR A 84 6.27 5.37 -9.28
N ALA A 85 5.73 5.69 -8.09
CA ALA A 85 5.11 6.98 -7.84
C ALA A 85 6.13 8.12 -7.94
N ALA A 86 7.32 7.95 -7.39
CA ALA A 86 8.38 8.95 -7.48
C ALA A 86 8.79 9.21 -8.94
N ALA A 87 8.95 8.16 -9.74
CA ALA A 87 9.26 8.28 -11.16
C ALA A 87 8.16 9.02 -11.92
N LEU A 88 6.89 8.73 -11.63
CA LEU A 88 5.75 9.42 -12.24
C LEU A 88 5.70 10.89 -11.84
N CYS A 89 6.04 11.23 -10.60
CA CYS A 89 6.12 12.63 -10.16
C CYS A 89 7.15 13.41 -11.00
N VAL A 90 8.30 12.81 -11.30
CA VAL A 90 9.31 13.43 -12.15
C VAL A 90 8.81 13.57 -13.58
N THR A 91 8.23 12.50 -14.14
CA THR A 91 7.73 12.49 -15.52
C THR A 91 6.60 13.49 -15.74
N LEU A 92 5.67 13.59 -14.78
CA LEU A 92 4.51 14.49 -14.85
C LEU A 92 4.79 15.87 -14.28
N LYS A 93 6.04 16.14 -13.84
CA LYS A 93 6.46 17.40 -13.23
C LYS A 93 5.59 17.80 -12.04
N THR A 94 5.27 16.82 -11.19
CA THR A 94 4.46 17.01 -9.98
C THR A 94 5.39 17.23 -8.79
N ASP A 95 5.35 18.44 -8.22
CA ASP A 95 6.26 18.80 -7.10
C ASP A 95 5.78 18.23 -5.76
N ASN A 96 4.48 18.03 -5.60
CA ASN A 96 3.89 17.51 -4.38
C ASN A 96 3.37 16.10 -4.64
N VAL A 97 3.86 15.11 -3.90
CA VAL A 97 3.47 13.70 -4.04
C VAL A 97 1.98 13.47 -3.79
N ARG A 98 1.31 14.38 -3.07
CA ARG A 98 -0.14 14.31 -2.83
C ARG A 98 -0.97 14.61 -4.07
N ASP A 99 -0.39 15.32 -5.02
CA ASP A 99 -1.07 15.76 -6.25
C ASP A 99 -0.89 14.76 -7.40
N LEU A 100 -0.16 13.67 -7.17
CA LEU A 100 0.02 12.62 -8.20
C LEU A 100 -1.35 11.97 -8.50
N PRO A 101 -1.80 11.99 -9.78
CA PRO A 101 -3.06 11.33 -10.14
C PRO A 101 -2.97 9.82 -9.88
N TYR A 102 -3.85 9.31 -9.03
CA TYR A 102 -3.88 7.89 -8.68
C TYR A 102 -4.06 6.99 -9.91
N LYS A 103 -4.86 7.42 -10.87
CA LYS A 103 -5.12 6.67 -12.11
C LYS A 103 -3.82 6.38 -12.88
N GLU A 104 -2.91 7.34 -12.94
CA GLU A 104 -1.61 7.17 -13.61
C GLU A 104 -0.76 6.15 -12.85
N LEU A 105 -0.73 6.23 -11.52
CA LEU A 105 -0.01 5.28 -10.69
C LEU A 105 -0.60 3.87 -10.82
N TYR A 106 -1.91 3.73 -10.76
CA TYR A 106 -2.60 2.45 -10.91
C TYR A 106 -2.26 1.80 -12.26
N THR A 107 -2.33 2.58 -13.35
CA THR A 107 -2.01 2.10 -14.69
C THR A 107 -0.56 1.61 -14.79
N ALA A 108 0.39 2.36 -14.22
CA ALA A 108 1.80 1.98 -14.22
C ALA A 108 2.04 0.68 -13.43
N LEU A 109 1.44 0.56 -12.26
CA LEU A 109 1.56 -0.64 -11.42
C LEU A 109 0.92 -1.85 -12.10
N LYS A 110 -0.22 -1.69 -12.75
CA LYS A 110 -0.87 -2.75 -13.52
C LYS A 110 0.01 -3.22 -14.69
N THR A 111 0.64 -2.29 -15.38
CA THR A 111 1.57 -2.60 -16.48
C THR A 111 2.75 -3.42 -16.00
N ASP A 112 3.21 -3.19 -14.76
CA ASP A 112 4.29 -3.94 -14.13
C ASP A 112 3.80 -5.23 -13.43
N ASN A 113 2.55 -5.62 -13.66
CA ASN A 113 1.94 -6.84 -13.11
C ASN A 113 1.79 -6.86 -11.60
N VAL A 114 1.65 -5.71 -10.98
CA VAL A 114 1.29 -5.64 -9.56
C VAL A 114 -0.12 -6.20 -9.37
N TRP A 115 -0.27 -7.06 -8.39
CA TRP A 115 -1.54 -7.75 -8.17
C TRP A 115 -2.49 -6.91 -7.31
N PHE A 116 -3.73 -6.83 -7.76
CA PHE A 116 -4.85 -6.20 -7.03
C PHE A 116 -6.01 -7.20 -6.95
N ASP A 117 -6.63 -7.32 -5.80
CA ASP A 117 -7.70 -8.31 -5.59
C ASP A 117 -8.92 -8.08 -6.49
N GLN A 118 -9.20 -6.83 -6.84
CA GLN A 118 -10.28 -6.48 -7.76
C GLN A 118 -10.11 -7.11 -9.15
N ASP A 119 -8.93 -7.55 -9.50
CA ASP A 119 -8.64 -8.18 -10.79
C ASP A 119 -9.11 -9.63 -10.88
N ARG A 120 -9.61 -10.20 -9.80
CA ARG A 120 -10.18 -11.54 -9.77
C ARG A 120 -11.55 -11.65 -10.45
N GLN A 121 -12.17 -10.54 -10.69
CA GLN A 121 -13.52 -10.50 -11.28
C GLN A 121 -13.51 -10.57 -12.79
#